data_47152dfc6ab929b3851419fa33cbf7f8
#
_entry.id   47152dfc6ab929b3851419fa33cbf7f8
#
_cell.length_a   1.000
_cell.length_b   1.000
_cell.length_c   1.000
_cell.angle_alpha   90.00
_cell.angle_beta   90.00
_cell.angle_gamma   90.00
#
_symmetry.space_group_name_H-M   'P 1'
#
loop_
_entity.id
_entity.type
_entity.pdbx_description
1 polymer ?
#
loop_
_entity_poly.entity_id
_entity_poly.type
_entity_poly.pdbx_seq_one_letter_code
_entity_poly.pdbx_strand_id
1 'polypeptide(L)'
;MPIKLRHEIEQRMRNQDFFCEKELTMVIISGKYKVVIIWHLGHEGPLRYGQIFKLFPGISDRILTKQLRELEQDGIVGRKVYPVVPPKVEYHLTDLGNTILPIVDQMWNWGKENMKYYYDKLLEKDKILAQKSKPR
;
A
#
# COMPACT_ATOMS: atom_id res chain seq x y z
N MET A 1 8.82 15.73 20.31
CA MET A 1 9.32 15.48 18.95
C MET A 1 8.50 16.29 17.95
N PRO A 2 9.14 16.96 17.00
CA PRO A 2 8.36 17.64 15.98
C PRO A 2 7.60 16.62 15.14
N ILE A 3 6.30 16.86 14.96
CA ILE A 3 5.47 16.05 14.07
C ILE A 3 5.89 16.41 12.65
N LYS A 4 6.33 15.41 11.91
CA LYS A 4 6.68 15.58 10.49
C LYS A 4 5.55 15.05 9.63
N LEU A 5 4.98 15.91 8.82
CA LEU A 5 4.05 15.52 7.77
C LEU A 5 4.81 15.42 6.44
N ARG A 6 4.36 14.56 5.54
CA ARG A 6 4.85 14.60 4.17
C ARG A 6 4.60 15.99 3.58
N HIS A 7 5.58 16.49 2.85
CA HIS A 7 5.51 17.82 2.25
C HIS A 7 4.23 18.03 1.41
N GLU A 8 3.85 17.04 0.62
CA GLU A 8 2.63 17.08 -0.17
C GLU A 8 1.38 17.26 0.71
N ILE A 9 1.27 16.50 1.79
CA ILE A 9 0.13 16.58 2.69
C ILE A 9 0.10 17.94 3.39
N GLU A 10 1.25 18.37 3.90
CA GLU A 10 1.36 19.67 4.57
C GLU A 10 0.94 20.81 3.66
N GLN A 11 1.45 20.85 2.42
CA GLN A 11 1.09 21.90 1.46
C GLN A 11 -0.40 21.87 1.13
N ARG A 12 -0.97 20.70 0.86
CA ARG A 12 -2.40 20.59 0.54
C ARG A 12 -3.28 21.01 1.71
N MET A 13 -2.87 20.70 2.94
CA MET A 13 -3.58 21.16 4.14
C MET A 13 -3.52 22.69 4.28
N ARG A 14 -2.33 23.30 4.10
CA ARG A 14 -2.17 24.75 4.17
C ARG A 14 -2.97 25.48 3.10
N ASN A 15 -3.03 24.94 1.91
CA ASN A 15 -3.74 25.52 0.76
C ASN A 15 -5.22 25.17 0.73
N GLN A 16 -5.72 24.38 1.67
CA GLN A 16 -7.10 23.88 1.71
C GLN A 16 -7.50 23.20 0.40
N ASP A 17 -6.59 22.37 -0.14
CA ASP A 17 -6.65 21.82 -1.49
C ASP A 17 -7.32 20.43 -1.53
N PHE A 18 -7.96 20.01 -0.45
CA PHE A 18 -8.76 18.80 -0.42
C PHE A 18 -10.23 19.13 -0.65
N PHE A 19 -10.81 18.58 -1.72
CA PHE A 19 -12.24 18.71 -1.98
C PHE A 19 -13.08 18.02 -0.93
N CYS A 20 -12.61 16.89 -0.44
CA CYS A 20 -13.25 16.20 0.67
C CYS A 20 -12.25 15.28 1.38
N GLU A 21 -12.65 14.81 2.55
CA GLU A 21 -11.81 13.99 3.42
C GLU A 21 -11.39 12.67 2.78
N LYS A 22 -12.17 12.16 1.82
CA LYS A 22 -11.80 10.94 1.06
C LYS A 22 -10.48 11.10 0.31
N GLU A 23 -10.17 12.31 -0.15
CA GLU A 23 -8.90 12.57 -0.83
C GLU A 23 -7.70 12.39 0.10
N LEU A 24 -7.82 12.78 1.37
CA LEU A 24 -6.76 12.55 2.35
C LEU A 24 -6.48 11.05 2.47
N THR A 25 -7.53 10.25 2.62
CA THR A 25 -7.40 8.80 2.72
C THR A 25 -6.71 8.23 1.47
N MET A 26 -7.12 8.67 0.29
CA MET A 26 -6.49 8.23 -0.95
C MET A 26 -5.01 8.58 -1.01
N VAL A 27 -4.63 9.79 -0.60
CA VAL A 27 -3.22 10.21 -0.58
C VAL A 27 -2.39 9.34 0.36
N ILE A 28 -2.94 9.01 1.53
CA ILE A 28 -2.26 8.18 2.54
C ILE A 28 -1.97 6.78 2.00
N ILE A 29 -2.94 6.15 1.35
CA ILE A 29 -2.81 4.76 0.89
C ILE A 29 -2.39 4.67 -0.59
N SER A 30 -2.23 5.80 -1.27
CA SER A 30 -1.87 5.85 -2.67
C SER A 30 -0.44 5.34 -2.89
N GLY A 31 -0.30 4.42 -3.81
CA GLY A 31 0.94 3.74 -4.12
C GLY A 31 0.66 2.24 -4.28
N LYS A 32 1.31 1.63 -5.23
CA LYS A 32 1.08 0.22 -5.59
C LYS A 32 1.26 -0.75 -4.42
N TYR A 33 2.11 -0.39 -3.46
CA TYR A 33 2.57 -1.33 -2.43
C TYR A 33 2.04 -1.03 -1.03
N LYS A 34 1.59 0.20 -0.76
CA LYS A 34 1.23 0.64 0.59
C LYS A 34 0.09 -0.15 1.21
N VAL A 35 -0.97 -0.39 0.44
CA VAL A 35 -2.14 -1.15 0.90
C VAL A 35 -1.74 -2.57 1.31
N VAL A 36 -0.90 -3.21 0.51
CA VAL A 36 -0.42 -4.57 0.80
C VAL A 36 0.45 -4.59 2.06
N ILE A 37 1.34 -3.61 2.21
CA ILE A 37 2.19 -3.49 3.40
C ILE A 37 1.32 -3.33 4.65
N ILE A 38 0.34 -2.43 4.61
CA ILE A 38 -0.58 -2.20 5.74
C ILE A 38 -1.32 -3.49 6.10
N TRP A 39 -1.82 -4.20 5.11
CA TRP A 39 -2.54 -5.45 5.34
C TRP A 39 -1.67 -6.49 6.06
N HIS A 40 -0.46 -6.72 5.56
CA HIS A 40 0.44 -7.71 6.15
C HIS A 40 0.89 -7.31 7.57
N LEU A 41 1.24 -6.05 7.79
CA LEU A 41 1.62 -5.60 9.13
C LEU A 41 0.44 -5.70 10.11
N GLY A 42 -0.77 -5.47 9.64
CA GLY A 42 -1.96 -5.54 10.48
C GLY A 42 -2.35 -6.97 10.85
N HIS A 43 -2.25 -7.90 9.92
CA HIS A 43 -2.69 -9.28 10.12
C HIS A 43 -1.60 -10.23 10.59
N GLU A 44 -0.36 -9.99 10.19
CA GLU A 44 0.76 -10.87 10.54
C GLU A 44 1.60 -10.33 11.70
N GLY A 45 1.43 -9.04 12.04
CA GLY A 45 2.22 -8.37 13.06
C GLY A 45 3.50 -7.77 12.52
N PRO A 46 4.44 -7.35 13.40
CA PRO A 46 5.67 -6.70 12.97
C PRO A 46 6.49 -7.55 12.01
N LEU A 47 7.02 -6.91 10.97
CA LEU A 47 7.85 -7.55 9.96
C LEU A 47 9.16 -6.79 9.78
N ARG A 48 10.23 -7.51 9.49
CA ARG A 48 11.50 -6.93 9.10
C ARG A 48 11.46 -6.49 7.65
N TYR A 49 12.35 -5.58 7.29
CA TYR A 49 12.48 -5.10 5.92
C TYR A 49 12.57 -6.24 4.89
N GLY A 50 13.43 -7.24 5.14
CA GLY A 50 13.60 -8.37 4.23
C GLY A 50 12.33 -9.20 4.03
N GLN A 51 11.52 -9.34 5.09
CA GLN A 51 10.23 -10.03 5.00
C GLN A 51 9.23 -9.25 4.15
N ILE A 52 9.19 -7.93 4.30
CA ILE A 52 8.36 -7.07 3.48
C ILE A 52 8.83 -7.09 2.02
N PHE A 53 10.13 -7.03 1.79
CA PHE A 53 10.72 -7.08 0.46
C PHE A 53 10.30 -8.35 -0.31
N LYS A 54 10.24 -9.48 0.37
CA LYS A 54 9.83 -10.76 -0.22
C LYS A 54 8.36 -10.80 -0.65
N LEU A 55 7.52 -9.91 -0.14
CA LEU A 55 6.12 -9.83 -0.56
C LEU A 55 5.96 -9.38 -2.00
N PHE A 56 6.95 -8.68 -2.54
CA PHE A 56 6.85 -8.01 -3.83
C PHE A 56 7.95 -8.44 -4.79
N PRO A 57 7.77 -9.56 -5.50
CA PRO A 57 8.75 -9.99 -6.50
C PRO A 57 9.03 -8.91 -7.51
N GLY A 58 10.31 -8.56 -7.69
CA GLY A 58 10.74 -7.56 -8.65
C GLY A 58 10.73 -6.11 -8.15
N ILE A 59 10.32 -5.85 -6.92
CA ILE A 59 10.42 -4.50 -6.34
C ILE A 59 11.90 -4.12 -6.13
N SER A 60 12.24 -2.85 -6.37
CA SER A 60 13.56 -2.35 -6.03
C SER A 60 13.62 -1.89 -4.57
N ASP A 61 14.83 -1.95 -3.98
CA ASP A 61 15.07 -1.39 -2.65
C ASP A 61 14.69 0.08 -2.57
N ARG A 62 14.96 0.83 -3.62
CA ARG A 62 14.64 2.26 -3.67
C ARG A 62 13.14 2.51 -3.53
N ILE A 63 12.33 1.75 -4.26
CA ILE A 63 10.87 1.91 -4.24
C ILE A 63 10.32 1.49 -2.88
N LEU A 64 10.72 0.33 -2.38
CA LEU A 64 10.23 -0.15 -1.08
C LEU A 64 10.62 0.81 0.04
N THR A 65 11.86 1.26 0.07
CA THR A 65 12.34 2.23 1.07
C THR A 65 11.52 3.51 1.01
N LYS A 66 11.22 4.02 -0.18
CA LYS A 66 10.39 5.21 -0.36
C LYS A 66 8.98 5.01 0.19
N GLN A 67 8.34 3.89 -0.14
CA GLN A 67 6.99 3.57 0.34
C GLN A 67 6.94 3.45 1.86
N LEU A 68 7.90 2.77 2.47
CA LEU A 68 7.99 2.65 3.92
C LEU A 68 8.23 3.98 4.61
N ARG A 69 9.09 4.84 4.04
CA ARG A 69 9.34 6.17 4.59
C ARG A 69 8.09 7.05 4.54
N GLU A 70 7.34 6.99 3.46
CA GLU A 70 6.09 7.75 3.35
C GLU A 70 5.06 7.27 4.38
N LEU A 71 4.89 5.96 4.54
CA LEU A 71 4.01 5.39 5.56
C LEU A 71 4.44 5.78 6.98
N GLU A 72 5.75 5.83 7.23
CA GLU A 72 6.29 6.25 8.52
C GLU A 72 6.05 7.75 8.76
N GLN A 73 6.30 8.59 7.76
CA GLN A 73 6.06 10.03 7.83
C GLN A 73 4.58 10.36 8.04
N ASP A 74 3.70 9.58 7.44
CA ASP A 74 2.25 9.76 7.60
C ASP A 74 1.72 9.18 8.92
N GLY A 75 2.59 8.58 9.73
CA GLY A 75 2.21 8.05 11.03
C GLY A 75 1.47 6.72 10.99
N ILE A 76 1.42 6.07 9.84
CA ILE A 76 0.72 4.79 9.65
C ILE A 76 1.57 3.62 10.12
N VAL A 77 2.87 3.71 9.90
CA VAL A 77 3.85 2.67 10.22
C VAL A 77 4.89 3.24 11.18
N GLY A 78 5.26 2.46 12.18
CA GLY A 78 6.36 2.74 13.07
C GLY A 78 7.52 1.79 12.81
N ARG A 79 8.67 2.18 13.31
CA ARG A 79 9.90 1.43 13.15
C ARG A 79 10.54 1.25 14.50
N LYS A 80 10.86 0.00 14.85
CA LYS A 80 11.56 -0.34 16.08
C LYS A 80 12.94 -0.86 15.76
N VAL A 81 13.95 -0.20 16.30
CA VAL A 81 15.36 -0.61 16.17
C VAL A 81 15.77 -1.33 17.43
N TYR A 82 16.30 -2.54 17.28
CA TYR A 82 16.83 -3.33 18.38
C TYR A 82 18.33 -3.16 18.44
N PRO A 83 18.91 -2.89 19.63
CA PRO A 83 20.35 -2.68 19.79
C PRO A 83 21.10 -4.03 19.86
N VAL A 84 21.02 -4.80 18.80
CA VAL A 84 21.73 -6.08 18.64
C VAL A 84 22.72 -5.98 17.47
N VAL A 85 23.62 -6.96 17.35
CA VAL A 85 24.60 -7.01 16.26
C VAL A 85 24.37 -8.28 15.45
N PRO A 86 24.03 -8.17 14.15
CA PRO A 86 23.71 -6.94 13.39
C PRO A 86 22.40 -6.28 13.86
N PRO A 87 22.22 -4.97 13.63
CA PRO A 87 21.00 -4.27 14.04
C PRO A 87 19.77 -4.90 13.43
N LYS A 88 18.73 -5.06 14.26
CA LYS A 88 17.43 -5.56 13.83
C LYS A 88 16.45 -4.40 13.78
N VAL A 89 15.76 -4.22 12.66
CA VAL A 89 14.73 -3.22 12.47
C VAL A 89 13.42 -3.91 12.11
N GLU A 90 12.37 -3.63 12.87
CA GLU A 90 11.03 -4.14 12.60
C GLU A 90 10.09 -2.97 12.30
N TYR A 91 9.20 -3.19 11.33
CA TYR A 91 8.11 -2.29 10.99
C TYR A 91 6.82 -2.82 11.59
N HIS A 92 5.98 -1.93 12.09
CA HIS A 92 4.69 -2.28 12.70
C HIS A 92 3.64 -1.21 12.36
N LEU A 93 2.36 -1.55 12.44
CA LEU A 93 1.32 -0.53 12.38
C LEU A 93 1.28 0.25 13.69
N THR A 94 1.13 1.56 13.57
CA THR A 94 0.83 2.43 14.71
C THR A 94 -0.64 2.31 15.08
N ASP A 95 -1.06 2.94 16.19
CA ASP A 95 -2.47 3.04 16.52
C ASP A 95 -3.26 3.68 15.39
N LEU A 96 -2.73 4.74 14.80
CA LEU A 96 -3.34 5.37 13.62
C LEU A 96 -3.40 4.39 12.43
N GLY A 97 -2.33 3.65 12.18
CA GLY A 97 -2.30 2.64 11.12
C GLY A 97 -3.36 1.57 11.30
N ASN A 98 -3.63 1.16 12.53
CA ASN A 98 -4.68 0.20 12.82
C ASN A 98 -6.08 0.74 12.50
N THR A 99 -6.28 2.06 12.53
CA THR A 99 -7.58 2.64 12.16
C THR A 99 -7.86 2.55 10.67
N ILE A 100 -6.84 2.46 9.83
CA ILE A 100 -7.02 2.35 8.38
C ILE A 100 -7.14 0.88 7.92
N LEU A 101 -6.75 -0.08 8.75
CA LEU A 101 -6.79 -1.50 8.41
C LEU A 101 -8.17 -2.00 7.96
N PRO A 102 -9.28 -1.64 8.60
CA PRO A 102 -10.61 -2.05 8.13
C PRO A 102 -10.91 -1.58 6.71
N ILE A 103 -10.42 -0.40 6.32
CA ILE A 103 -10.58 0.11 4.95
C ILE A 103 -9.80 -0.76 3.97
N VAL A 104 -8.57 -1.10 4.31
CA VAL A 104 -7.72 -1.99 3.51
C VAL A 104 -8.34 -3.38 3.37
N ASP A 105 -8.91 -3.91 4.45
CA ASP A 105 -9.64 -5.19 4.42
C ASP A 105 -10.82 -5.15 3.46
N GLN A 106 -11.57 -4.05 3.44
CA GLN A 106 -12.69 -3.88 2.50
C GLN A 106 -12.21 -3.78 1.06
N MET A 107 -11.06 -3.13 0.82
CA MET A 107 -10.46 -3.10 -0.51
C MET A 107 -10.11 -4.51 -1.00
N TRP A 108 -9.56 -5.34 -0.13
CA TRP A 108 -9.27 -6.73 -0.46
C TRP A 108 -10.53 -7.51 -0.75
N ASN A 109 -11.55 -7.39 0.11
CA ASN A 109 -12.82 -8.08 -0.09
C ASN A 109 -13.46 -7.72 -1.42
N TRP A 110 -13.49 -6.44 -1.76
CA TRP A 110 -14.05 -5.99 -3.03
C TRP A 110 -13.28 -6.59 -4.22
N GLY A 111 -11.95 -6.52 -4.17
CA GLY A 111 -11.10 -7.07 -5.23
C GLY A 111 -11.29 -8.58 -5.39
N LYS A 112 -11.32 -9.30 -4.27
CA LYS A 112 -11.51 -10.74 -4.25
C LYS A 112 -12.86 -11.16 -4.83
N GLU A 113 -13.92 -10.44 -4.48
CA GLU A 113 -15.28 -10.72 -4.96
C GLU A 113 -15.47 -10.39 -6.45
N ASN A 114 -14.74 -9.40 -6.95
CA ASN A 114 -14.93 -8.88 -8.30
C ASN A 114 -13.84 -9.26 -9.29
N MET A 115 -12.76 -9.88 -8.85
CA MET A 115 -11.65 -10.29 -9.72
C MET A 115 -12.12 -11.15 -10.89
N LYS A 116 -13.04 -12.08 -10.63
CA LYS A 116 -13.60 -12.96 -11.65
C LYS A 116 -14.31 -12.19 -12.77
N TYR A 117 -15.03 -11.12 -12.43
CA TYR A 117 -15.70 -10.30 -13.44
C TYR A 117 -14.69 -9.76 -14.48
N TYR A 118 -13.55 -9.27 -14.01
CA TYR A 118 -12.52 -8.72 -14.90
C TYR A 118 -11.81 -9.81 -15.71
N TYR A 119 -11.54 -10.97 -15.10
CA TYR A 119 -10.99 -12.11 -15.83
C TYR A 119 -11.94 -12.59 -16.91
N ASP A 120 -13.24 -12.69 -16.63
CA ASP A 120 -14.24 -13.10 -17.61
C ASP A 120 -14.29 -12.11 -18.78
N LYS A 121 -14.20 -10.81 -18.51
CA LYS A 121 -14.13 -9.77 -19.53
C LYS A 121 -12.87 -9.89 -20.40
N LEU A 122 -11.74 -10.17 -19.78
CA LEU A 122 -10.48 -10.38 -20.50
C LEU A 122 -10.57 -11.58 -21.44
N LEU A 123 -11.09 -12.71 -20.94
CA LEU A 123 -11.27 -13.92 -21.75
C LEU A 123 -12.23 -13.71 -22.92
N GLU A 124 -13.30 -12.97 -22.70
CA GLU A 124 -14.24 -12.60 -23.77
C GLU A 124 -13.56 -11.77 -24.86
N LYS A 125 -12.75 -10.77 -24.44
CA LYS A 125 -11.98 -9.94 -25.37
C LYS A 125 -10.98 -10.77 -26.18
N ASP A 126 -10.26 -11.69 -25.53
CA ASP A 126 -9.29 -12.56 -26.18
C ASP A 126 -9.95 -13.48 -27.21
N LYS A 127 -11.12 -14.01 -26.91
CA LYS A 127 -11.92 -14.80 -27.87
C LYS A 127 -12.29 -13.98 -29.10
N ILE A 128 -12.75 -12.76 -28.91
CA ILE A 128 -13.10 -11.86 -30.02
C ILE A 128 -11.87 -11.57 -30.89
N LEU A 129 -10.73 -11.28 -30.28
CA LEU A 129 -9.48 -11.01 -30.98
C LEU A 129 -9.01 -12.26 -31.76
N ALA A 130 -9.10 -13.45 -31.16
CA ALA A 130 -8.72 -14.69 -31.81
C ALA A 130 -9.60 -14.97 -33.05
N GLN A 131 -10.90 -14.69 -32.98
CA GLN A 131 -11.83 -14.84 -34.12
C GLN A 131 -11.49 -13.85 -35.25
N LYS A 132 -11.12 -12.59 -34.93
CA LYS A 132 -10.77 -11.58 -35.93
C LYS A 132 -9.44 -11.85 -36.61
N SER A 133 -8.51 -12.57 -35.97
CA SER A 133 -7.19 -12.89 -36.53
C SER A 133 -7.15 -14.20 -37.29
N LYS A 134 -8.24 -15.00 -37.32
CA LYS A 134 -8.30 -16.22 -38.10
C LYS A 134 -8.34 -15.90 -39.61
N PRO A 135 -7.48 -16.53 -40.41
CA PRO A 135 -7.58 -16.39 -41.86
C PRO A 135 -8.90 -16.92 -42.34
N ARG A 136 -9.52 -16.21 -43.29
CA ARG A 136 -10.73 -16.62 -43.92
C ARG A 136 -10.47 -17.85 -44.82
#